data_c1e6a61296faacee04cdfd1a0f6fff53
#
_entry.id   c1e6a61296faacee04cdfd1a0f6fff53
#
_cell.length_a   1.000
_cell.length_b   1.000
_cell.length_c   1.000
_cell.angle_alpha   90.00
_cell.angle_beta   90.00
_cell.angle_gamma   90.00
#
_symmetry.space_group_name_H-M   'P 1'
#
loop_
_entity.id
_entity.type
_entity.pdbx_description
1 polymer ?
#
loop_
_entity_poly.entity_id
_entity_poly.type
_entity_poly.pdbx_seq_one_letter_code
_entity_poly.pdbx_strand_id
1 'polypeptide(L)'
;MVDTAKEIIEHANKHGKTIVLPVDAVCGTSFPSGPVDKKETKTFNLDSSGGVEDGWSGFDIGPKSVKLIHDSLEGVKKIVFNGPMGVFEISPYDEGTIGLVDAIEEYTKKGAISVVGGGDSVAALEQFDKISAVSYVSTGGGATLELLAGDELPGVTAIKDIAVGSAESQENSVGYCLLQ
;
A
#
# COMPACT_ATOMS: atom_id res chain seq x y z
N MET A 1 -20.08 8.36 0.23
CA MET A 1 -18.66 8.02 0.04
C MET A 1 -17.73 9.24 0.13
N VAL A 2 -17.98 10.38 -0.55
CA VAL A 2 -17.13 11.58 -0.46
C VAL A 2 -17.06 12.11 0.98
N ASP A 3 -18.19 12.15 1.68
CA ASP A 3 -18.24 12.63 3.06
C ASP A 3 -17.48 11.71 4.00
N THR A 4 -17.62 10.40 3.83
CA THR A 4 -16.84 9.41 4.59
C THR A 4 -15.32 9.58 4.39
N ALA A 5 -14.88 9.84 3.14
CA ALA A 5 -13.46 10.10 2.87
C ALA A 5 -12.95 11.37 3.58
N LYS A 6 -13.77 12.44 3.62
CA LYS A 6 -13.43 13.65 4.37
C LYS A 6 -13.34 13.39 5.86
N GLU A 7 -14.30 12.66 6.44
CA GLU A 7 -14.29 12.27 7.84
C GLU A 7 -13.03 11.47 8.22
N ILE A 8 -12.58 10.55 7.34
CA ILE A 8 -11.34 9.78 7.56
C ILE A 8 -10.13 10.72 7.59
N ILE A 9 -10.03 11.65 6.65
CA ILE A 9 -8.92 12.61 6.59
C ILE A 9 -8.93 13.53 7.83
N GLU A 10 -10.09 14.03 8.23
CA GLU A 10 -10.24 14.84 9.43
C GLU A 10 -9.84 14.07 10.69
N HIS A 11 -10.28 12.82 10.79
CA HIS A 11 -9.94 11.94 11.91
C HIS A 11 -8.42 11.70 11.98
N ALA A 12 -7.78 11.39 10.86
CA ALA A 12 -6.35 11.21 10.79
C ALA A 12 -5.59 12.47 11.25
N ASN A 13 -5.96 13.63 10.73
CA ASN A 13 -5.37 14.91 11.10
C ASN A 13 -5.52 15.21 12.60
N LYS A 14 -6.71 14.96 13.17
CA LYS A 14 -6.98 15.15 14.60
C LYS A 14 -6.08 14.28 15.49
N HIS A 15 -5.68 13.11 14.99
CA HIS A 15 -4.82 12.16 15.74
C HIS A 15 -3.35 12.22 15.30
N GLY A 16 -2.95 13.25 14.55
CA GLY A 16 -1.56 13.42 14.09
C GLY A 16 -1.08 12.28 13.17
N LYS A 17 -2.01 11.67 12.42
CA LYS A 17 -1.70 10.63 11.43
C LYS A 17 -1.66 11.24 10.04
N THR A 18 -0.66 10.84 9.25
CA THR A 18 -0.52 11.29 7.87
C THR A 18 -1.18 10.28 6.94
N ILE A 19 -2.02 10.78 6.03
CA ILE A 19 -2.54 10.03 4.89
C ILE A 19 -1.83 10.56 3.66
N VAL A 20 -1.10 9.69 2.96
CA VAL A 20 -0.42 10.01 1.70
C VAL A 20 -1.34 9.59 0.56
N LEU A 21 -1.77 10.55 -0.24
CA LEU A 21 -2.62 10.31 -1.40
C LEU A 21 -1.83 10.50 -2.69
N PRO A 22 -2.15 9.75 -3.77
CA PRO A 22 -1.56 9.98 -5.08
C PRO A 22 -1.74 11.41 -5.57
N VAL A 23 -0.70 11.98 -6.17
CA VAL A 23 -0.67 13.33 -6.72
C VAL A 23 -0.64 13.34 -8.25
N ASP A 24 -0.47 12.19 -8.86
CA ASP A 24 -0.56 11.97 -10.31
C ASP A 24 -1.04 10.54 -10.60
N ALA A 25 -1.62 10.35 -11.78
CA ALA A 25 -2.12 9.05 -12.24
C ALA A 25 -1.72 8.81 -13.70
N VAL A 26 -1.40 7.56 -14.01
CA VAL A 26 -1.22 7.06 -15.38
C VAL A 26 -2.57 6.56 -15.86
N CYS A 27 -3.03 7.17 -16.95
CA CYS A 27 -4.39 6.98 -17.46
C CYS A 27 -4.38 6.40 -18.87
N GLY A 28 -5.49 5.73 -19.21
CA GLY A 28 -5.82 5.27 -20.54
C GLY A 28 -7.26 5.62 -20.89
N THR A 29 -7.62 5.46 -22.17
CA THR A 29 -8.97 5.76 -22.67
C THR A 29 -9.94 4.58 -22.55
N SER A 30 -9.44 3.38 -22.25
CA SER A 30 -10.24 2.18 -22.01
C SER A 30 -9.51 1.24 -21.07
N PHE A 31 -10.26 0.37 -20.37
CA PHE A 31 -9.64 -0.65 -19.52
C PHE A 31 -8.77 -1.58 -20.36
N PRO A 32 -7.50 -1.79 -19.97
CA PRO A 32 -6.57 -2.59 -20.75
C PRO A 32 -6.98 -4.07 -20.74
N SER A 33 -6.98 -4.71 -21.90
CA SER A 33 -7.21 -6.15 -22.07
C SER A 33 -5.94 -6.93 -22.41
N GLY A 34 -4.80 -6.25 -22.45
CA GLY A 34 -3.48 -6.78 -22.77
C GLY A 34 -2.43 -5.67 -22.76
N PRO A 35 -1.18 -5.97 -23.14
CA PRO A 35 -0.09 -4.99 -23.12
C PRO A 35 -0.45 -3.71 -23.89
N VAL A 36 -0.13 -2.56 -23.31
CA VAL A 36 -0.44 -1.23 -23.86
C VAL A 36 0.85 -0.51 -24.24
N ASP A 37 0.88 0.16 -25.41
CA ASP A 37 2.00 1.04 -25.75
C ASP A 37 1.95 2.28 -24.83
N LYS A 38 3.08 2.62 -24.20
CA LYS A 38 3.21 3.84 -23.37
C LYS A 38 2.73 5.12 -24.07
N LYS A 39 2.79 5.16 -25.40
CA LYS A 39 2.30 6.29 -26.18
C LYS A 39 0.78 6.46 -26.14
N GLU A 40 0.05 5.41 -25.77
CA GLU A 40 -1.40 5.42 -25.60
C GLU A 40 -1.82 5.81 -24.18
N THR A 41 -0.85 6.04 -23.30
CA THR A 41 -1.09 6.47 -21.92
C THR A 41 -0.78 7.96 -21.76
N LYS A 42 -1.43 8.58 -20.77
CA LYS A 42 -1.18 9.98 -20.38
C LYS A 42 -1.14 10.08 -18.86
N THR A 43 -0.16 10.80 -18.35
CA THR A 43 -0.08 11.07 -16.92
C THR A 43 -0.73 12.41 -16.59
N PHE A 44 -1.69 12.38 -15.69
CA PHE A 44 -2.39 13.57 -15.21
C PHE A 44 -1.96 13.90 -13.78
N ASN A 45 -1.82 15.19 -13.47
CA ASN A 45 -1.69 15.65 -12.09
C ASN A 45 -3.08 15.64 -11.44
N LEU A 46 -3.13 15.23 -10.17
CA LEU A 46 -4.36 15.14 -9.38
C LEU A 46 -4.47 16.29 -8.35
N ASP A 47 -3.68 17.34 -8.52
CA ASP A 47 -3.73 18.53 -7.68
C ASP A 47 -4.91 19.46 -8.03
N SER A 48 -5.04 20.54 -7.27
CA SER A 48 -6.13 21.52 -7.43
C SER A 48 -6.12 22.26 -8.79
N SER A 49 -5.05 22.14 -9.57
CA SER A 49 -4.90 22.77 -10.88
C SER A 49 -5.25 21.85 -12.04
N GLY A 50 -5.47 20.56 -11.78
CA GLY A 50 -5.71 19.55 -12.78
C GLY A 50 -6.62 18.43 -12.28
N GLY A 51 -6.78 17.44 -13.09
CA GLY A 51 -7.57 16.23 -12.87
C GLY A 51 -7.50 15.37 -14.11
N VAL A 52 -8.15 14.23 -14.06
CA VAL A 52 -8.26 13.36 -15.23
C VAL A 52 -9.27 13.97 -16.21
N GLU A 53 -8.86 14.17 -17.46
CA GLU A 53 -9.70 14.70 -18.53
C GLU A 53 -10.86 13.74 -18.87
N ASP A 54 -11.95 14.27 -19.39
CA ASP A 54 -13.07 13.45 -19.86
C ASP A 54 -12.61 12.42 -20.90
N GLY A 55 -13.12 11.19 -20.75
CA GLY A 55 -12.74 10.07 -21.61
C GLY A 55 -11.45 9.34 -21.20
N TRP A 56 -10.78 9.77 -20.13
CA TRP A 56 -9.63 9.09 -19.56
C TRP A 56 -9.99 8.48 -18.20
N SER A 57 -9.33 7.37 -17.86
CA SER A 57 -9.47 6.69 -16.56
C SER A 57 -8.08 6.37 -16.02
N GLY A 58 -7.90 6.53 -14.71
CA GLY A 58 -6.65 6.19 -14.02
C GLY A 58 -6.54 4.68 -13.86
N PHE A 59 -5.39 4.12 -14.24
CA PHE A 59 -5.09 2.69 -14.14
C PHE A 59 -3.84 2.41 -13.31
N ASP A 60 -3.04 3.44 -13.00
CA ASP A 60 -1.93 3.34 -12.07
C ASP A 60 -1.63 4.72 -11.45
N ILE A 61 -0.86 4.73 -10.37
CA ILE A 61 -0.29 5.96 -9.83
C ILE A 61 0.88 6.42 -10.71
N GLY A 62 1.10 7.74 -10.75
CA GLY A 62 2.19 8.30 -11.53
C GLY A 62 3.53 8.34 -10.77
N PRO A 63 4.60 8.72 -11.47
CA PRO A 63 5.96 8.72 -10.90
C PRO A 63 6.15 9.72 -9.74
N LYS A 64 5.38 10.81 -9.70
CA LYS A 64 5.43 11.74 -8.56
C LYS A 64 4.82 11.12 -7.32
N SER A 65 3.75 10.33 -7.47
CA SER A 65 3.10 9.59 -6.39
C SER A 65 4.02 8.51 -5.85
N VAL A 66 4.69 7.75 -6.73
CA VAL A 66 5.70 6.75 -6.34
C VAL A 66 6.81 7.41 -5.50
N LYS A 67 7.35 8.54 -5.96
CA LYS A 67 8.36 9.28 -5.21
C LYS A 67 7.85 9.77 -3.85
N LEU A 68 6.63 10.30 -3.82
CA LEU A 68 6.02 10.80 -2.57
C LEU A 68 5.86 9.67 -1.54
N ILE A 69 5.40 8.48 -1.99
CA ILE A 69 5.27 7.31 -1.13
C ILE A 69 6.66 6.85 -0.66
N HIS A 70 7.63 6.74 -1.58
CA HIS A 70 9.00 6.38 -1.23
C HIS A 70 9.56 7.31 -0.12
N ASP A 71 9.44 8.63 -0.31
CA ASP A 71 9.94 9.61 0.65
C ASP A 71 9.21 9.51 2.02
N SER A 72 7.93 9.12 2.01
CA SER A 72 7.14 8.94 3.23
C SER A 72 7.57 7.74 4.09
N LEU A 73 8.33 6.80 3.52
CA LEU A 73 8.87 5.65 4.23
C LEU A 73 10.16 5.95 4.99
N GLU A 74 10.72 7.16 4.86
CA GLU A 74 11.94 7.50 5.55
C GLU A 74 11.77 7.43 7.08
N GLY A 75 12.64 6.67 7.73
CA GLY A 75 12.62 6.47 9.19
C GLY A 75 11.54 5.51 9.71
N VAL A 76 10.68 4.98 8.84
CA VAL A 76 9.65 4.00 9.19
C VAL A 76 10.30 2.71 9.67
N LYS A 77 9.75 2.12 10.75
CA LYS A 77 10.24 0.87 11.34
C LYS A 77 9.43 -0.35 10.94
N LYS A 78 8.17 -0.15 10.62
CA LYS A 78 7.26 -1.23 10.20
C LYS A 78 6.43 -0.78 9.02
N ILE A 79 6.38 -1.61 7.99
CA ILE A 79 5.62 -1.39 6.76
C ILE A 79 4.60 -2.52 6.64
N VAL A 80 3.36 -2.18 6.38
CA VAL A 80 2.34 -3.16 5.99
C VAL A 80 1.86 -2.78 4.60
N PHE A 81 2.03 -3.70 3.65
CA PHE A 81 1.58 -3.55 2.28
C PHE A 81 0.38 -4.46 2.02
N ASN A 82 -0.73 -3.87 1.61
CA ASN A 82 -1.97 -4.61 1.33
C ASN A 82 -2.74 -3.95 0.19
N GLY A 83 -2.51 -4.39 -1.01
CA GLY A 83 -3.12 -3.93 -2.25
C GLY A 83 -2.13 -3.28 -3.22
N PRO A 84 -2.06 -3.74 -4.47
CA PRO A 84 -1.27 -3.09 -5.52
C PRO A 84 -1.85 -1.72 -5.87
N MET A 85 -1.03 -0.86 -6.49
CA MET A 85 -1.37 0.53 -6.78
C MET A 85 -2.05 0.74 -8.14
N GLY A 86 -1.95 -0.22 -9.04
CA GLY A 86 -2.48 -0.12 -10.38
C GLY A 86 -2.92 -1.45 -10.93
N VAL A 87 -3.16 -1.50 -12.23
CA VAL A 87 -3.42 -2.74 -12.97
C VAL A 87 -2.07 -3.44 -13.18
N PHE A 88 -1.53 -3.95 -12.08
CA PHE A 88 -0.16 -4.46 -11.99
C PHE A 88 0.13 -5.64 -12.92
N GLU A 89 -0.90 -6.28 -13.46
CA GLU A 89 -0.78 -7.39 -14.40
C GLU A 89 -0.41 -6.92 -15.81
N ILE A 90 -0.59 -5.64 -16.11
CA ILE A 90 -0.48 -5.10 -17.47
C ILE A 90 0.42 -3.88 -17.52
N SER A 91 1.58 -4.02 -18.19
CA SER A 91 2.46 -2.88 -18.45
C SER A 91 1.80 -1.90 -19.45
N PRO A 92 1.94 -0.58 -19.23
CA PRO A 92 2.78 0.12 -18.25
C PRO A 92 2.08 0.51 -16.94
N TYR A 93 0.93 -0.08 -16.62
CA TYR A 93 0.16 0.21 -15.40
C TYR A 93 0.64 -0.59 -14.18
N ASP A 94 1.76 -1.28 -14.29
CA ASP A 94 2.49 -2.01 -13.25
C ASP A 94 3.59 -1.16 -12.58
N GLU A 95 3.98 -0.04 -13.20
CA GLU A 95 5.12 0.77 -12.77
C GLU A 95 4.96 1.37 -11.37
N GLY A 96 3.73 1.75 -11.00
CA GLY A 96 3.42 2.24 -9.67
C GLY A 96 3.63 1.19 -8.60
N THR A 97 3.15 -0.03 -8.86
CA THR A 97 3.32 -1.17 -7.93
C THR A 97 4.79 -1.60 -7.84
N ILE A 98 5.50 -1.66 -8.96
CA ILE A 98 6.95 -1.95 -9.00
C ILE A 98 7.70 -0.93 -8.15
N GLY A 99 7.47 0.36 -8.36
CA GLY A 99 8.15 1.43 -7.63
C GLY A 99 7.87 1.38 -6.12
N LEU A 100 6.66 1.00 -5.73
CA LEU A 100 6.31 0.78 -4.33
C LEU A 100 7.05 -0.43 -3.74
N VAL A 101 7.07 -1.54 -4.44
CA VAL A 101 7.77 -2.75 -3.99
C VAL A 101 9.28 -2.50 -3.88
N ASP A 102 9.88 -1.75 -4.81
CA ASP A 102 11.29 -1.35 -4.75
C ASP A 102 11.57 -0.48 -3.53
N ALA A 103 10.68 0.46 -3.20
CA ALA A 103 10.79 1.27 -1.99
C ALA A 103 10.70 0.41 -0.72
N ILE A 104 9.77 -0.54 -0.66
CA ILE A 104 9.64 -1.48 0.46
C ILE A 104 10.92 -2.31 0.61
N GLU A 105 11.47 -2.84 -0.47
CA GLU A 105 12.73 -3.58 -0.49
C GLU A 105 13.88 -2.75 0.07
N GLU A 106 14.01 -1.50 -0.39
CA GLU A 106 15.06 -0.58 0.07
C GLU A 106 14.99 -0.35 1.58
N TYR A 107 13.80 -0.01 2.09
CA TYR A 107 13.65 0.26 3.52
C TYR A 107 13.72 -1.00 4.38
N THR A 108 13.34 -2.16 3.84
CA THR A 108 13.55 -3.46 4.50
C THR A 108 15.05 -3.75 4.65
N LYS A 109 15.85 -3.50 3.62
CA LYS A 109 17.32 -3.61 3.69
C LYS A 109 17.94 -2.61 4.68
N LYS A 110 17.30 -1.47 4.89
CA LYS A 110 17.69 -0.47 5.91
C LYS A 110 17.23 -0.83 7.33
N GLY A 111 16.57 -1.96 7.52
CA GLY A 111 16.18 -2.51 8.82
C GLY A 111 14.72 -2.29 9.22
N ALA A 112 13.86 -1.83 8.32
CA ALA A 112 12.42 -1.86 8.55
C ALA A 112 11.90 -3.31 8.46
N ILE A 113 10.85 -3.61 9.24
CA ILE A 113 10.12 -4.87 9.13
C ILE A 113 8.97 -4.65 8.16
N SER A 114 8.94 -5.38 7.05
CA SER A 114 7.88 -5.31 6.07
C SER A 114 7.01 -6.56 6.09
N VAL A 115 5.70 -6.37 6.12
CA VAL A 115 4.69 -7.42 6.05
C VAL A 115 3.81 -7.16 4.84
N VAL A 116 3.66 -8.17 3.99
CA VAL A 116 2.78 -8.09 2.83
C VAL A 116 1.59 -9.01 3.05
N GLY A 117 0.39 -8.46 2.91
CA GLY A 117 -0.88 -9.17 3.06
C GLY A 117 -1.80 -8.95 1.86
N GLY A 118 -2.72 -9.90 1.67
CA GLY A 118 -3.65 -9.87 0.55
C GLY A 118 -3.15 -10.61 -0.69
N GLY A 119 -4.06 -11.35 -1.32
CA GLY A 119 -3.75 -12.20 -2.47
C GLY A 119 -3.11 -11.44 -3.63
N ASP A 120 -3.67 -10.29 -3.99
CA ASP A 120 -3.18 -9.46 -5.10
C ASP A 120 -1.78 -8.89 -4.82
N SER A 121 -1.50 -8.50 -3.56
CA SER A 121 -0.16 -8.01 -3.18
C SER A 121 0.88 -9.13 -3.28
N VAL A 122 0.51 -10.34 -2.88
CA VAL A 122 1.41 -11.51 -2.99
C VAL A 122 1.62 -11.87 -4.46
N ALA A 123 0.55 -11.87 -5.27
CA ALA A 123 0.64 -12.10 -6.71
C ALA A 123 1.54 -11.07 -7.41
N ALA A 124 1.46 -9.79 -7.01
CA ALA A 124 2.35 -8.75 -7.53
C ALA A 124 3.83 -9.04 -7.18
N LEU A 125 4.12 -9.42 -5.93
CA LEU A 125 5.48 -9.80 -5.54
C LEU A 125 6.01 -11.01 -6.33
N GLU A 126 5.15 -12.01 -6.57
CA GLU A 126 5.50 -13.18 -7.39
C GLU A 126 5.79 -12.79 -8.84
N GLN A 127 4.92 -11.97 -9.44
CA GLN A 127 5.07 -11.50 -10.82
C GLN A 127 6.38 -10.73 -11.04
N PHE A 128 6.80 -9.94 -10.04
CA PHE A 128 8.02 -9.12 -10.10
C PHE A 128 9.28 -9.84 -9.55
N ASP A 129 9.17 -11.12 -9.17
CA ASP A 129 10.25 -11.89 -8.53
C ASP A 129 10.82 -11.20 -7.27
N LYS A 130 9.91 -10.63 -6.44
CA LYS A 130 10.23 -9.81 -5.27
C LYS A 130 9.75 -10.41 -3.93
N ILE A 131 9.39 -11.68 -3.89
CA ILE A 131 8.97 -12.35 -2.63
C ILE A 131 10.04 -12.21 -1.53
N SER A 132 11.32 -12.32 -1.91
CA SER A 132 12.44 -12.20 -0.98
C SER A 132 12.76 -10.75 -0.55
N ALA A 133 12.09 -9.76 -1.15
CA ALA A 133 12.31 -8.33 -0.87
C ALA A 133 11.68 -7.87 0.45
N VAL A 134 10.80 -8.69 1.03
CA VAL A 134 10.03 -8.37 2.23
C VAL A 134 10.35 -9.30 3.40
N SER A 135 10.08 -8.85 4.63
CA SER A 135 10.37 -9.65 5.83
C SER A 135 9.40 -10.82 5.99
N TYR A 136 8.11 -10.60 5.71
CA TYR A 136 7.05 -11.60 5.88
C TYR A 136 5.98 -11.45 4.79
N VAL A 137 5.50 -12.59 4.30
CA VAL A 137 4.33 -12.68 3.43
C VAL A 137 3.20 -13.35 4.19
N SER A 138 2.06 -12.68 4.31
CA SER A 138 0.86 -13.19 4.97
C SER A 138 -0.17 -13.59 3.92
N THR A 139 -0.58 -14.85 3.95
CA THR A 139 -1.70 -15.33 3.13
C THR A 139 -3.06 -15.00 3.72
N GLY A 140 -3.11 -14.53 4.97
CA GLY A 140 -4.32 -14.14 5.72
C GLY A 140 -4.63 -12.64 5.59
N GLY A 141 -4.80 -12.11 4.38
CA GLY A 141 -4.99 -10.67 4.12
C GLY A 141 -6.12 -10.05 4.95
N GLY A 142 -7.31 -10.65 4.97
CA GLY A 142 -8.46 -10.19 5.76
C GLY A 142 -8.17 -10.19 7.26
N ALA A 143 -7.64 -11.29 7.79
CA ALA A 143 -7.28 -11.39 9.19
C ALA A 143 -6.18 -10.39 9.61
N THR A 144 -5.26 -10.06 8.70
CA THR A 144 -4.26 -9.01 8.95
C THR A 144 -4.92 -7.64 9.12
N LEU A 145 -5.90 -7.32 8.28
CA LEU A 145 -6.65 -6.06 8.36
C LEU A 145 -7.51 -5.98 9.62
N GLU A 146 -8.21 -7.06 9.98
CA GLU A 146 -8.98 -7.15 11.23
C GLU A 146 -8.08 -6.94 12.45
N LEU A 147 -6.89 -7.58 12.47
CA LEU A 147 -5.91 -7.39 13.53
C LEU A 147 -5.45 -5.92 13.64
N LEU A 148 -5.19 -5.27 12.50
CA LEU A 148 -4.79 -3.86 12.45
C LEU A 148 -5.94 -2.91 12.86
N ALA A 149 -7.19 -3.30 12.61
CA ALA A 149 -8.37 -2.59 13.09
C ALA A 149 -8.58 -2.73 14.61
N GLY A 150 -7.87 -3.66 15.24
CA GLY A 150 -7.98 -3.93 16.68
C GLY A 150 -8.98 -5.03 17.02
N ASP A 151 -9.47 -5.75 16.03
CA ASP A 151 -10.41 -6.85 16.22
C ASP A 151 -9.69 -8.10 16.78
N GLU A 152 -10.37 -8.84 17.64
CA GLU A 152 -9.86 -10.11 18.12
C GLU A 152 -9.99 -11.19 17.05
N LEU A 153 -8.87 -11.86 16.76
CA LEU A 153 -8.85 -12.98 15.85
C LEU A 153 -9.13 -14.29 16.61
N PRO A 154 -10.24 -15.00 16.35
CA PRO A 154 -10.60 -16.21 17.11
C PRO A 154 -9.51 -17.28 17.11
N GLY A 155 -8.81 -17.47 15.99
CA GLY A 155 -7.70 -18.42 15.88
C GLY A 155 -6.49 -18.04 16.74
N VAL A 156 -6.21 -16.75 16.90
CA VAL A 156 -5.12 -16.24 17.73
C VAL A 156 -5.52 -16.30 19.21
N THR A 157 -6.76 -15.93 19.53
CA THR A 157 -7.28 -15.98 20.91
C THR A 157 -7.27 -17.40 21.46
N ALA A 158 -7.66 -18.39 20.64
CA ALA A 158 -7.62 -19.79 21.05
C ALA A 158 -6.20 -20.33 21.36
N ILE A 159 -5.14 -19.71 20.80
CA ILE A 159 -3.75 -20.09 21.07
C ILE A 159 -3.20 -19.38 22.32
N LYS A 160 -3.67 -18.18 22.64
CA LYS A 160 -3.19 -17.38 23.77
C LYS A 160 -3.40 -18.06 25.13
N ASP A 161 -4.41 -18.90 25.25
CA ASP A 161 -4.73 -19.63 26.51
C ASP A 161 -3.71 -20.72 26.86
N ILE A 162 -2.75 -21.02 26.00
CA ILE A 162 -1.78 -22.11 26.20
C ILE A 162 -0.39 -21.61 26.63
N ALA A 163 -0.06 -20.37 26.41
CA ALA A 163 1.27 -19.86 26.76
C ALA A 163 1.19 -18.41 27.22
N VAL A 164 1.70 -18.19 28.37
CA VAL A 164 2.49 -17.02 28.81
C VAL A 164 2.12 -16.55 30.19
N GLY A 165 3.00 -16.92 31.10
CA GLY A 165 3.27 -16.09 32.26
C GLY A 165 3.76 -14.72 31.79
N SER A 166 3.16 -13.70 32.37
CA SER A 166 3.43 -12.27 32.32
C SER A 166 4.72 -11.81 31.64
N ALA A 167 4.61 -11.23 30.45
CA ALA A 167 5.52 -10.20 29.98
C ALA A 167 4.73 -8.90 29.87
N GLU A 168 5.08 -7.92 30.68
CA GLU A 168 4.52 -6.58 30.69
C GLU A 168 4.66 -5.94 29.30
N SER A 169 3.52 -5.45 28.80
CA SER A 169 3.44 -4.67 27.57
C SER A 169 4.16 -3.32 27.76
N GLN A 170 5.37 -3.20 27.26
CA GLN A 170 5.94 -1.88 27.00
C GLN A 170 5.26 -1.33 25.74
N GLU A 171 4.38 -0.37 25.92
CA GLU A 171 3.88 0.51 24.87
C GLU A 171 5.04 1.35 24.31
N ASN A 172 5.75 0.78 23.36
CA ASN A 172 6.58 1.57 22.47
C ASN A 172 5.70 2.04 21.32
N SER A 173 5.50 3.35 21.19
CA SER A 173 4.88 3.99 20.04
C SER A 173 5.78 3.80 18.80
N VAL A 174 5.66 2.64 18.19
CA VAL A 174 6.37 2.32 16.94
C VAL A 174 5.51 2.83 15.80
N GLY A 175 6.05 3.74 15.00
CA GLY A 175 5.39 4.22 13.79
C GLY A 175 5.15 3.08 12.81
N TYR A 176 3.89 2.91 12.41
CA TYR A 176 3.48 1.99 11.34
C TYR A 176 3.20 2.81 10.09
N CYS A 177 3.57 2.30 8.92
CA CYS A 177 3.09 2.76 7.63
C CYS A 177 2.25 1.65 7.01
N LEU A 178 0.98 1.94 6.72
CA LEU A 178 0.08 1.08 5.98
C LEU A 178 0.05 1.58 4.54
N LEU A 179 0.42 0.73 3.60
CA LEU A 179 0.34 0.96 2.17
C LEU A 179 -0.83 0.13 1.62
N GLN A 180 -1.84 0.81 1.12
CA GLN A 180 -3.09 0.24 0.63
C GLN A 180 -3.58 0.95 -0.62
#